data_fb76587f5cc42a75783f656829c34a00
#
_entry.id   fb76587f5cc42a75783f656829c34a00
#
_cell.length_a   1.000
_cell.length_b   1.000
_cell.length_c   1.000
_cell.angle_alpha   90.00
_cell.angle_beta   90.00
_cell.angle_gamma   90.00
#
_symmetry.space_group_name_H-M   'P 1'
#
loop_
_entity.id
_entity.type
_entity.pdbx_description
1 polymer ?
#
loop_
_entity_poly.entity_id
_entity_poly.type
_entity_poly.pdbx_seq_one_letter_code
_entity_poly.pdbx_strand_id
1 'polypeptide(L)'
;MTKAHSIGIGGESIATVHHSADSDRWLFFCHGFVSDKTGSYETRCERAVEEGYNAVRFDFRGSGDSDGKFIESTLSAKIADLRAVVEHFEPTRYALFGSSFGAKVAFHAAGAVRSALSPETIIARSPVTYNRTFDAYREIVEAEGILRYDADHAIDGRFFDDFAQYPFRSVTENLDVPVAIFHGSEDESVPIEDSFEAAAALNGDVLLEKYVGEGHRFSRTAEDRLRQRTFEWLASVVE
;
A
#
# COMPACT_ATOMS: atom_id res chain seq x y z
N MET A 1 -0.23 18.16 -14.72
CA MET A 1 0.92 17.77 -15.62
C MET A 1 1.47 16.47 -15.11
N THR A 2 1.86 15.52 -15.98
CA THR A 2 2.41 14.21 -15.55
C THR A 2 3.90 14.17 -15.84
N LYS A 3 4.72 13.72 -14.87
CA LYS A 3 6.18 13.65 -14.99
C LYS A 3 6.71 12.33 -14.41
N ALA A 4 7.57 11.65 -15.17
CA ALA A 4 8.30 10.47 -14.70
C ALA A 4 9.56 10.89 -13.91
N HIS A 5 9.88 10.12 -12.88
CA HIS A 5 11.06 10.25 -12.06
C HIS A 5 11.73 8.89 -11.89
N SER A 6 13.04 8.88 -11.72
CA SER A 6 13.83 7.74 -11.29
C SER A 6 14.49 8.11 -9.96
N ILE A 7 14.06 7.46 -8.89
CA ILE A 7 14.50 7.79 -7.52
C ILE A 7 15.54 6.77 -7.08
N GLY A 8 16.77 7.24 -6.83
CA GLY A 8 17.89 6.37 -6.45
C GLY A 8 17.81 5.88 -5.01
N ILE A 9 18.04 4.59 -4.79
CA ILE A 9 18.15 3.97 -3.47
C ILE A 9 19.14 2.80 -3.52
N GLY A 10 20.24 2.87 -2.76
CA GLY A 10 21.17 1.74 -2.61
C GLY A 10 21.87 1.28 -3.91
N GLY A 11 21.99 2.15 -4.93
CA GLY A 11 22.55 1.82 -6.23
C GLY A 11 21.52 1.30 -7.25
N GLU A 12 20.28 1.19 -6.87
CA GLU A 12 19.10 0.87 -7.70
C GLU A 12 18.21 2.09 -7.85
N SER A 13 17.17 2.00 -8.68
CA SER A 13 16.22 3.09 -8.90
C SER A 13 14.76 2.62 -8.79
N ILE A 14 13.90 3.53 -8.31
CA ILE A 14 12.46 3.37 -8.21
C ILE A 14 11.80 4.16 -9.33
N ALA A 15 11.08 3.48 -10.22
CA ALA A 15 10.31 4.10 -11.29
C ALA A 15 9.02 4.72 -10.72
N THR A 16 8.92 6.04 -10.85
CA THR A 16 7.88 6.85 -10.21
C THR A 16 7.22 7.77 -11.22
N VAL A 17 5.92 8.00 -11.08
CA VAL A 17 5.16 8.95 -11.88
C VAL A 17 4.43 9.92 -10.95
N HIS A 18 4.69 11.20 -11.12
CA HIS A 18 4.03 12.29 -10.42
C HIS A 18 3.01 12.96 -11.34
N HIS A 19 1.78 13.06 -10.87
CA HIS A 19 0.68 13.81 -11.45
C HIS A 19 0.49 15.08 -10.63
N SER A 20 0.89 16.23 -11.17
CA SER A 20 0.94 17.48 -10.39
C SER A 20 -0.41 18.19 -10.35
N ALA A 21 -0.77 18.69 -9.17
CA ALA A 21 -1.78 19.70 -8.93
C ALA A 21 -1.13 21.00 -8.43
N ASP A 22 -1.86 22.11 -8.48
CA ASP A 22 -1.44 23.38 -7.85
C ASP A 22 -1.89 23.38 -6.38
N SER A 23 -1.17 22.63 -5.54
CA SER A 23 -1.54 22.36 -4.15
C SER A 23 -0.33 21.89 -3.33
N ASP A 24 -0.40 22.01 -2.01
CA ASP A 24 0.55 21.46 -1.04
C ASP A 24 0.12 20.10 -0.47
N ARG A 25 -1.04 19.56 -0.90
CA ARG A 25 -1.57 18.26 -0.48
C ARG A 25 -1.07 17.15 -1.42
N TRP A 26 -0.66 16.01 -0.83
CA TRP A 26 -0.09 14.88 -1.58
C TRP A 26 -0.80 13.57 -1.27
N LEU A 27 -0.86 12.68 -2.26
CA LEU A 27 -1.36 11.33 -2.11
C LEU A 27 -0.42 10.34 -2.81
N PHE A 28 0.17 9.40 -2.02
CA PHE A 28 1.08 8.38 -2.51
C PHE A 28 0.36 7.03 -2.60
N PHE A 29 0.51 6.36 -3.73
CA PHE A 29 -0.16 5.10 -4.03
C PHE A 29 0.81 3.92 -3.98
N CYS A 30 0.59 2.98 -3.03
CA CYS A 30 1.35 1.76 -2.84
C CYS A 30 0.60 0.58 -3.47
N HIS A 31 1.18 -0.04 -4.50
CA HIS A 31 0.57 -1.18 -5.19
C HIS A 31 0.65 -2.48 -4.38
N GLY A 32 -0.17 -3.49 -4.77
CA GLY A 32 -0.23 -4.79 -4.12
C GLY A 32 0.95 -5.71 -4.48
N PHE A 33 0.88 -6.93 -3.93
CA PHE A 33 1.84 -8.00 -4.21
C PHE A 33 1.72 -8.45 -5.67
N VAL A 34 2.85 -8.75 -6.34
CA VAL A 34 2.85 -9.13 -7.77
C VAL A 34 2.03 -8.16 -8.63
N SER A 35 2.25 -6.85 -8.43
CA SER A 35 1.55 -5.77 -9.12
C SER A 35 2.54 -4.65 -9.42
N ASP A 36 2.07 -3.60 -10.09
CA ASP A 36 2.85 -2.42 -10.46
C ASP A 36 2.02 -1.14 -10.37
N LYS A 37 2.64 0.01 -10.73
CA LYS A 37 2.03 1.35 -10.69
C LYS A 37 0.99 1.63 -11.78
N THR A 38 0.72 0.69 -12.69
CA THR A 38 -0.17 0.91 -13.85
C THR A 38 -1.64 0.60 -13.55
N GLY A 39 -2.47 0.57 -14.57
CA GLY A 39 -3.89 0.21 -14.48
C GLY A 39 -4.70 1.18 -13.63
N SER A 40 -5.37 0.69 -12.58
CA SER A 40 -6.26 1.51 -11.74
C SER A 40 -5.56 2.64 -11.00
N TYR A 41 -4.23 2.57 -10.83
CA TYR A 41 -3.47 3.65 -10.17
C TYR A 41 -3.37 4.90 -11.01
N GLU A 42 -3.39 4.78 -12.34
CA GLU A 42 -3.40 5.93 -13.24
C GLU A 42 -4.69 6.75 -13.07
N THR A 43 -5.85 6.09 -13.17
CA THR A 43 -7.15 6.74 -12.97
C THR A 43 -7.35 7.28 -11.55
N ARG A 44 -6.76 6.64 -10.54
CA ARG A 44 -6.75 7.17 -9.16
C ARG A 44 -5.93 8.44 -9.05
N CYS A 45 -4.76 8.50 -9.69
CA CYS A 45 -3.93 9.71 -9.74
C CYS A 45 -4.60 10.85 -10.51
N GLU A 46 -5.26 10.56 -11.63
CA GLU A 46 -6.04 11.55 -12.39
C GLU A 46 -7.14 12.14 -11.50
N ARG A 47 -7.91 11.29 -10.82
CA ARG A 47 -8.94 11.74 -9.89
C ARG A 47 -8.35 12.56 -8.73
N ALA A 48 -7.20 12.15 -8.17
CA ALA A 48 -6.54 12.90 -7.11
C ALA A 48 -6.17 14.32 -7.54
N VAL A 49 -5.68 14.49 -8.77
CA VAL A 49 -5.38 15.81 -9.33
C VAL A 49 -6.65 16.67 -9.50
N GLU A 50 -7.77 16.09 -9.94
CA GLU A 50 -9.07 16.77 -10.02
C GLU A 50 -9.54 17.26 -8.64
N GLU A 51 -9.22 16.52 -7.58
CA GLU A 51 -9.53 16.86 -6.17
C GLU A 51 -8.46 17.75 -5.51
N GLY A 52 -7.48 18.22 -6.29
CA GLY A 52 -6.45 19.13 -5.83
C GLY A 52 -5.32 18.48 -5.03
N TYR A 53 -4.99 17.21 -5.30
CA TYR A 53 -3.85 16.53 -4.71
C TYR A 53 -2.74 16.30 -5.74
N ASN A 54 -1.50 16.59 -5.38
CA ASN A 54 -0.35 16.01 -6.06
C ASN A 54 -0.38 14.49 -5.83
N ALA A 55 -0.40 13.70 -6.90
CA ALA A 55 -0.54 12.25 -6.80
C ALA A 55 0.71 11.56 -7.31
N VAL A 56 1.22 10.60 -6.53
CA VAL A 56 2.42 9.83 -6.86
C VAL A 56 2.10 8.35 -6.88
N ARG A 57 2.37 7.70 -8.01
CA ARG A 57 2.37 6.25 -8.16
C ARG A 57 3.77 5.77 -8.52
N PHE A 58 4.20 4.65 -7.98
CA PHE A 58 5.55 4.13 -8.18
C PHE A 58 5.55 2.60 -8.13
N ASP A 59 6.58 1.98 -8.70
CA ASP A 59 6.85 0.57 -8.56
C ASP A 59 7.82 0.33 -7.41
N PHE A 60 7.48 -0.59 -6.52
CA PHE A 60 8.48 -1.10 -5.57
C PHE A 60 9.61 -1.78 -6.33
N ARG A 61 10.85 -1.71 -5.82
CA ARG A 61 11.97 -2.44 -6.45
C ARG A 61 11.64 -3.91 -6.65
N GLY A 62 12.05 -4.45 -7.79
CA GLY A 62 11.72 -5.78 -8.25
C GLY A 62 10.32 -5.91 -8.85
N SER A 63 9.61 -4.79 -9.09
CA SER A 63 8.30 -4.76 -9.75
C SER A 63 8.30 -3.72 -10.86
N GLY A 64 7.49 -3.93 -11.89
CA GLY A 64 7.26 -2.99 -13.00
C GLY A 64 8.54 -2.53 -13.67
N ASP A 65 8.73 -1.20 -13.74
CA ASP A 65 9.89 -0.55 -14.36
C ASP A 65 11.01 -0.19 -13.35
N SER A 66 10.88 -0.56 -12.07
CA SER A 66 11.91 -0.35 -11.06
C SER A 66 13.00 -1.40 -11.15
N ASP A 67 14.23 -1.01 -10.77
CA ASP A 67 15.36 -1.94 -10.68
C ASP A 67 15.15 -3.01 -9.59
N GLY A 68 16.10 -3.94 -9.49
CA GLY A 68 16.11 -5.01 -8.51
C GLY A 68 15.38 -6.28 -8.97
N LYS A 69 15.29 -7.25 -8.06
CA LYS A 69 14.62 -8.53 -8.32
C LYS A 69 13.51 -8.74 -7.29
N PHE A 70 12.35 -9.23 -7.74
CA PHE A 70 11.22 -9.46 -6.86
C PHE A 70 11.55 -10.38 -5.67
N ILE A 71 12.38 -11.40 -5.86
CA ILE A 71 12.82 -12.33 -4.81
C ILE A 71 13.63 -11.65 -3.69
N GLU A 72 14.17 -10.46 -3.94
CA GLU A 72 14.91 -9.64 -2.95
C GLU A 72 14.02 -8.56 -2.32
N SER A 73 12.79 -8.41 -2.83
CA SER A 73 11.82 -7.38 -2.43
C SER A 73 11.05 -7.80 -1.17
N THR A 74 11.71 -7.73 -0.01
CA THR A 74 11.11 -7.98 1.31
C THR A 74 10.18 -6.84 1.76
N LEU A 75 9.46 -7.01 2.87
CA LEU A 75 8.63 -5.93 3.44
C LEU A 75 9.51 -4.76 3.91
N SER A 76 10.66 -5.05 4.52
CA SER A 76 11.67 -4.02 4.88
C SER A 76 12.12 -3.21 3.67
N ALA A 77 12.40 -3.88 2.54
CA ALA A 77 12.80 -3.21 1.31
C ALA A 77 11.68 -2.30 0.77
N LYS A 78 10.43 -2.77 0.75
CA LYS A 78 9.28 -1.97 0.29
C LYS A 78 8.98 -0.77 1.20
N ILE A 79 9.18 -0.91 2.52
CA ILE A 79 9.06 0.22 3.46
C ILE A 79 10.16 1.26 3.16
N ALA A 80 11.39 0.83 2.88
CA ALA A 80 12.47 1.72 2.51
C ALA A 80 12.20 2.44 1.16
N ASP A 81 11.61 1.73 0.19
CA ASP A 81 11.22 2.29 -1.09
C ASP A 81 10.15 3.38 -0.93
N LEU A 82 9.06 3.10 -0.18
CA LEU A 82 8.03 4.10 0.11
C LEU A 82 8.61 5.34 0.78
N ARG A 83 9.50 5.14 1.75
CA ARG A 83 10.18 6.25 2.42
C ARG A 83 11.00 7.08 1.44
N ALA A 84 11.83 6.47 0.60
CA ALA A 84 12.64 7.16 -0.40
C ALA A 84 11.77 7.96 -1.38
N VAL A 85 10.61 7.41 -1.78
CA VAL A 85 9.67 8.12 -2.65
C VAL A 85 9.07 9.33 -1.94
N VAL A 86 8.59 9.20 -0.70
CA VAL A 86 8.02 10.33 0.06
C VAL A 86 9.09 11.40 0.30
N GLU A 87 10.29 11.02 0.75
CA GLU A 87 11.40 11.94 1.00
C GLU A 87 11.85 12.70 -0.27
N HIS A 88 11.78 12.07 -1.46
CA HIS A 88 12.13 12.72 -2.72
C HIS A 88 11.24 13.92 -3.07
N PHE A 89 9.97 13.87 -2.70
CA PHE A 89 9.01 14.94 -2.97
C PHE A 89 8.89 15.96 -1.83
N GLU A 90 9.44 15.66 -0.67
CA GLU A 90 9.43 16.53 0.53
C GLU A 90 8.04 17.12 0.85
N PRO A 91 6.96 16.31 0.88
CA PRO A 91 5.61 16.81 1.11
C PRO A 91 5.48 17.33 2.54
N THR A 92 4.83 18.48 2.72
CA THR A 92 4.47 19.00 4.05
C THR A 92 3.21 18.34 4.59
N ARG A 93 2.28 17.98 3.69
CA ARG A 93 0.98 17.35 4.02
C ARG A 93 0.73 16.21 3.03
N TYR A 94 0.50 15.01 3.53
CA TYR A 94 0.27 13.86 2.65
C TYR A 94 -0.56 12.76 3.28
N ALA A 95 -1.23 12.00 2.43
CA ALA A 95 -1.89 10.74 2.76
C ALA A 95 -1.23 9.56 2.01
N LEU A 96 -1.40 8.36 2.55
CA LEU A 96 -0.98 7.12 1.91
C LEU A 96 -2.20 6.32 1.47
N PHE A 97 -2.20 5.83 0.24
CA PHE A 97 -3.16 4.85 -0.26
C PHE A 97 -2.43 3.53 -0.52
N GLY A 98 -2.87 2.47 0.14
CA GLY A 98 -2.32 1.13 -0.07
C GLY A 98 -3.36 0.12 -0.52
N SER A 99 -3.05 -0.68 -1.54
CA SER A 99 -3.87 -1.83 -1.92
C SER A 99 -3.21 -3.12 -1.46
N SER A 100 -3.98 -4.00 -0.79
CA SER A 100 -3.51 -5.33 -0.40
C SER A 100 -2.19 -5.26 0.39
N PHE A 101 -1.12 -5.84 -0.14
CA PHE A 101 0.22 -5.78 0.46
C PHE A 101 0.77 -4.34 0.56
N GLY A 102 0.41 -3.46 -0.39
CA GLY A 102 0.78 -2.04 -0.32
C GLY A 102 0.20 -1.32 0.89
N ALA A 103 -0.96 -1.75 1.39
CA ALA A 103 -1.52 -1.25 2.65
C ALA A 103 -0.68 -1.70 3.85
N LYS A 104 -0.19 -2.96 3.87
CA LYS A 104 0.75 -3.41 4.91
C LYS A 104 2.02 -2.58 4.92
N VAL A 105 2.58 -2.26 3.75
CA VAL A 105 3.74 -1.36 3.65
C VAL A 105 3.41 0.02 4.25
N ALA A 106 2.28 0.63 3.88
CA ALA A 106 1.88 1.94 4.39
C ALA A 106 1.69 1.93 5.91
N PHE A 107 1.00 0.93 6.46
CA PHE A 107 0.79 0.78 7.90
C PHE A 107 2.11 0.67 8.67
N HIS A 108 3.02 -0.19 8.22
CA HIS A 108 4.29 -0.38 8.91
C HIS A 108 5.28 0.78 8.70
N ALA A 109 5.21 1.48 7.58
CA ALA A 109 6.00 2.70 7.36
C ALA A 109 5.57 3.84 8.29
N ALA A 110 4.26 3.99 8.54
CA ALA A 110 3.72 5.01 9.43
C ALA A 110 3.77 4.60 10.92
N GLY A 111 3.53 3.32 11.24
CA GLY A 111 3.58 2.78 12.61
C GLY A 111 4.98 2.37 13.09
N ALA A 112 6.05 2.77 12.42
CA ALA A 112 7.41 2.43 12.82
C ALA A 112 7.85 3.21 14.07
N VAL A 113 8.53 2.54 15.01
CA VAL A 113 9.05 3.18 16.24
C VAL A 113 10.15 4.22 15.95
N ARG A 114 10.89 4.03 14.85
CA ARG A 114 11.97 4.93 14.43
C ARG A 114 11.79 5.32 12.97
N SER A 115 12.03 6.61 12.70
CA SER A 115 11.93 7.15 11.33
C SER A 115 10.59 6.83 10.66
N ALA A 116 9.49 6.87 11.42
CA ALA A 116 8.16 6.71 10.90
C ALA A 116 7.84 7.79 9.87
N LEU A 117 7.12 7.42 8.83
CA LEU A 117 6.41 8.39 8.02
C LEU A 117 5.23 8.95 8.84
N SER A 118 4.91 10.22 8.62
CA SER A 118 3.85 10.92 9.34
C SER A 118 2.75 11.38 8.37
N PRO A 119 2.02 10.45 7.72
CA PRO A 119 0.88 10.82 6.89
C PRO A 119 -0.25 11.38 7.75
N GLU A 120 -1.10 12.25 7.19
CA GLU A 120 -2.31 12.72 7.86
C GLU A 120 -3.37 11.61 7.99
N THR A 121 -3.38 10.64 7.07
CA THR A 121 -4.28 9.49 7.09
C THR A 121 -3.75 8.36 6.18
N ILE A 122 -4.26 7.15 6.41
CA ILE A 122 -4.02 5.99 5.54
C ILE A 122 -5.35 5.50 4.97
N ILE A 123 -5.38 5.28 3.66
CA ILE A 123 -6.49 4.65 2.96
C ILE A 123 -6.04 3.26 2.51
N ALA A 124 -6.78 2.23 2.90
CA ALA A 124 -6.44 0.84 2.65
C ALA A 124 -7.55 0.11 1.89
N ARG A 125 -7.24 -0.46 0.73
CA ARG A 125 -8.14 -1.30 -0.04
C ARG A 125 -7.76 -2.77 0.09
N SER A 126 -8.67 -3.61 0.59
CA SER A 126 -8.46 -5.06 0.81
C SER A 126 -7.10 -5.33 1.49
N PRO A 127 -6.80 -4.68 2.64
CA PRO A 127 -5.45 -4.65 3.21
C PRO A 127 -4.99 -6.00 3.74
N VAL A 128 -3.76 -6.38 3.44
CA VAL A 128 -3.04 -7.39 4.21
C VAL A 128 -2.64 -6.77 5.56
N THR A 129 -3.32 -7.12 6.63
CA THR A 129 -3.02 -6.67 7.99
C THR A 129 -2.22 -7.73 8.74
N TYR A 130 -2.77 -8.92 8.88
CA TYR A 130 -2.14 -10.03 9.63
C TYR A 130 -1.25 -10.90 8.75
N ASN A 131 -0.20 -11.46 9.35
CA ASN A 131 0.76 -12.31 8.64
C ASN A 131 0.16 -13.65 8.20
N ARG A 132 -0.91 -14.10 8.88
CA ARG A 132 -1.65 -15.34 8.55
C ARG A 132 -2.18 -15.41 7.12
N THR A 133 -2.42 -14.25 6.48
CA THR A 133 -2.81 -14.17 5.06
C THR A 133 -1.79 -14.86 4.14
N PHE A 134 -0.55 -14.99 4.58
CA PHE A 134 0.56 -15.60 3.83
C PHE A 134 0.94 -17.01 4.32
N ASP A 135 0.20 -17.61 5.25
CA ASP A 135 0.57 -18.92 5.84
C ASP A 135 0.62 -20.04 4.78
N ALA A 136 -0.34 -20.11 3.87
CA ALA A 136 -0.33 -21.09 2.79
C ALA A 136 0.91 -20.95 1.87
N TYR A 137 1.37 -19.72 1.62
CA TYR A 137 2.58 -19.47 0.83
C TYR A 137 3.84 -19.86 1.61
N ARG A 138 3.83 -19.65 2.93
CA ARG A 138 4.91 -20.09 3.83
C ARG A 138 5.06 -21.60 3.80
N GLU A 139 3.97 -22.35 3.93
CA GLU A 139 3.98 -23.83 3.87
C GLU A 139 4.61 -24.34 2.58
N ILE A 140 4.30 -23.72 1.43
CA ILE A 140 4.90 -24.07 0.13
C ILE A 140 6.42 -23.79 0.15
N VAL A 141 6.83 -22.62 0.63
CA VAL A 141 8.26 -22.26 0.68
C VAL A 141 9.04 -23.15 1.65
N GLU A 142 8.45 -23.54 2.79
CA GLU A 142 9.06 -24.49 3.73
C GLU A 142 9.24 -25.87 3.13
N ALA A 143 8.30 -26.31 2.28
CA ALA A 143 8.35 -27.62 1.62
C ALA A 143 9.27 -27.62 0.38
N GLU A 144 9.25 -26.58 -0.44
CA GLU A 144 9.88 -26.54 -1.77
C GLU A 144 11.08 -25.58 -1.86
N GLY A 145 11.33 -24.77 -0.81
CA GLY A 145 12.40 -23.77 -0.75
C GLY A 145 12.06 -22.46 -1.47
N ILE A 146 11.11 -22.45 -2.39
CA ILE A 146 10.73 -21.31 -3.22
C ILE A 146 9.28 -21.43 -3.70
N LEU A 147 8.56 -20.33 -3.72
CA LEU A 147 7.27 -20.20 -4.41
C LEU A 147 7.43 -19.26 -5.62
N ARG A 148 7.05 -19.75 -6.80
CA ARG A 148 7.07 -18.97 -8.04
C ARG A 148 5.64 -18.65 -8.49
N TYR A 149 5.38 -17.38 -8.76
CA TYR A 149 4.13 -16.90 -9.35
C TYR A 149 4.19 -16.89 -10.87
N ASP A 150 5.37 -16.52 -11.41
CA ASP A 150 5.69 -16.51 -12.84
C ASP A 150 7.23 -16.52 -13.05
N ALA A 151 7.71 -16.13 -14.23
CA ALA A 151 9.13 -16.12 -14.56
C ALA A 151 9.94 -15.12 -13.72
N ASP A 152 9.34 -13.97 -13.36
CA ASP A 152 10.02 -12.84 -12.74
C ASP A 152 9.68 -12.71 -11.25
N HIS A 153 8.55 -13.28 -10.81
CA HIS A 153 8.05 -13.15 -9.45
C HIS A 153 8.17 -14.44 -8.66
N ALA A 154 9.02 -14.45 -7.67
CA ALA A 154 9.19 -15.57 -6.74
C ALA A 154 9.49 -15.05 -5.32
N ILE A 155 9.19 -15.86 -4.30
CA ILE A 155 9.58 -15.63 -2.91
C ILE A 155 10.23 -16.88 -2.33
N ASP A 156 11.10 -16.70 -1.34
CA ASP A 156 11.76 -17.77 -0.60
C ASP A 156 11.72 -17.51 0.92
N GLY A 157 12.47 -18.28 1.71
CA GLY A 157 12.51 -18.16 3.17
C GLY A 157 12.88 -16.76 3.66
N ARG A 158 13.71 -16.01 2.92
CA ARG A 158 14.13 -14.64 3.30
C ARG A 158 12.93 -13.68 3.37
N PHE A 159 11.95 -13.85 2.49
CA PHE A 159 10.71 -13.08 2.55
C PHE A 159 9.98 -13.31 3.88
N PHE A 160 9.83 -14.55 4.32
CA PHE A 160 9.11 -14.90 5.54
C PHE A 160 9.88 -14.56 6.82
N ASP A 161 11.21 -14.66 6.80
CA ASP A 161 12.07 -14.24 7.92
C ASP A 161 11.94 -12.72 8.17
N ASP A 162 11.92 -11.93 7.11
CA ASP A 162 11.69 -10.49 7.18
C ASP A 162 10.22 -10.19 7.58
N PHE A 163 9.25 -10.81 6.91
CA PHE A 163 7.83 -10.58 7.12
C PHE A 163 7.37 -10.86 8.56
N ALA A 164 7.99 -11.84 9.23
CA ALA A 164 7.70 -12.18 10.62
C ALA A 164 8.05 -11.04 11.60
N GLN A 165 8.92 -10.11 11.23
CA GLN A 165 9.31 -8.96 12.05
C GLN A 165 8.25 -7.86 12.06
N TYR A 166 7.20 -7.98 11.23
CA TYR A 166 6.15 -7.00 11.02
C TYR A 166 4.75 -7.51 11.42
N PRO A 167 4.52 -7.85 12.70
CA PRO A 167 3.19 -8.21 13.19
C PRO A 167 2.31 -6.94 13.22
N PHE A 168 1.00 -7.06 12.92
CA PHE A 168 0.08 -5.91 12.93
C PHE A 168 -0.03 -5.24 14.30
N ARG A 169 0.24 -5.97 15.37
CA ARG A 169 0.31 -5.42 16.72
C ARG A 169 1.27 -4.23 16.83
N SER A 170 2.41 -4.26 16.14
CA SER A 170 3.34 -3.12 16.15
C SER A 170 2.75 -1.86 15.51
N VAL A 171 1.81 -2.02 14.57
CA VAL A 171 1.04 -0.91 13.98
C VAL A 171 0.06 -0.36 15.01
N THR A 172 -0.74 -1.22 15.65
CA THR A 172 -1.77 -0.78 16.61
C THR A 172 -1.19 -0.11 17.85
N GLU A 173 0.05 -0.43 18.21
CA GLU A 173 0.75 0.18 19.35
C GLU A 173 1.35 1.56 19.03
N ASN A 174 1.55 1.91 17.76
CA ASN A 174 2.31 3.11 17.36
C ASN A 174 1.61 4.00 16.32
N LEU A 175 0.49 3.58 15.76
CA LEU A 175 -0.23 4.34 14.74
C LEU A 175 -1.41 5.09 15.35
N ASP A 176 -1.38 6.43 15.29
CA ASP A 176 -2.43 7.30 15.83
C ASP A 176 -3.19 8.09 14.75
N VAL A 177 -2.86 7.88 13.46
CA VAL A 177 -3.53 8.60 12.36
C VAL A 177 -4.87 7.95 12.00
N PRO A 178 -5.85 8.73 11.51
CA PRO A 178 -7.11 8.18 10.99
C PRO A 178 -6.90 7.20 9.85
N VAL A 179 -7.73 6.15 9.78
CA VAL A 179 -7.62 5.09 8.77
C VAL A 179 -8.97 4.83 8.10
N ALA A 180 -8.99 4.79 6.76
CA ALA A 180 -10.13 4.25 6.01
C ALA A 180 -9.79 2.87 5.44
N ILE A 181 -10.67 1.90 5.65
CA ILE A 181 -10.56 0.54 5.12
C ILE A 181 -11.76 0.26 4.21
N PHE A 182 -11.49 -0.12 2.97
CA PHE A 182 -12.47 -0.53 1.97
C PHE A 182 -12.23 -1.99 1.58
N HIS A 183 -13.20 -2.89 1.82
CA HIS A 183 -12.98 -4.32 1.63
C HIS A 183 -14.18 -5.02 0.98
N GLY A 184 -13.90 -5.89 0.01
CA GLY A 184 -14.90 -6.73 -0.66
C GLY A 184 -15.36 -7.88 0.24
N SER A 185 -16.67 -8.15 0.28
CA SER A 185 -17.21 -9.22 1.13
C SER A 185 -16.90 -10.62 0.63
N GLU A 186 -16.50 -10.76 -0.63
CA GLU A 186 -16.19 -12.04 -1.30
C GLU A 186 -14.70 -12.08 -1.70
N ASP A 187 -13.85 -11.40 -0.92
CA ASP A 187 -12.40 -11.39 -1.13
C ASP A 187 -11.82 -12.76 -0.76
N GLU A 188 -11.40 -13.50 -1.79
CA GLU A 188 -10.82 -14.84 -1.68
C GLU A 188 -9.31 -14.84 -1.39
N SER A 189 -8.67 -13.67 -1.49
CA SER A 189 -7.22 -13.52 -1.28
C SER A 189 -6.88 -13.03 0.12
N VAL A 190 -7.69 -12.10 0.64
CA VAL A 190 -7.55 -11.54 1.99
C VAL A 190 -8.90 -11.58 2.68
N PRO A 191 -9.08 -12.37 3.74
CA PRO A 191 -10.36 -12.44 4.44
C PRO A 191 -10.80 -11.08 4.99
N ILE A 192 -12.06 -10.68 4.74
CA ILE A 192 -12.60 -9.42 5.25
C ILE A 192 -12.60 -9.36 6.79
N GLU A 193 -12.63 -10.51 7.45
CA GLU A 193 -12.53 -10.66 8.90
C GLU A 193 -11.24 -10.03 9.44
N ASP A 194 -10.14 -10.10 8.67
CA ASP A 194 -8.87 -9.43 9.02
C ASP A 194 -9.05 -7.90 9.08
N SER A 195 -9.89 -7.33 8.22
CA SER A 195 -10.20 -5.89 8.28
C SER A 195 -11.12 -5.52 9.45
N PHE A 196 -12.07 -6.38 9.82
CA PHE A 196 -12.88 -6.15 11.02
C PHE A 196 -12.03 -6.19 12.30
N GLU A 197 -11.15 -7.18 12.40
CA GLU A 197 -10.22 -7.31 13.53
C GLU A 197 -9.25 -6.11 13.58
N ALA A 198 -8.70 -5.71 12.43
CA ALA A 198 -7.79 -4.56 12.34
C ALA A 198 -8.49 -3.25 12.73
N ALA A 199 -9.70 -3.01 12.23
CA ALA A 199 -10.48 -1.82 12.57
C ALA A 199 -10.79 -1.73 14.08
N ALA A 200 -11.06 -2.87 14.72
CA ALA A 200 -11.30 -2.92 16.16
C ALA A 200 -10.03 -2.74 17.01
N ALA A 201 -8.84 -3.03 16.43
CA ALA A 201 -7.57 -2.97 17.13
C ALA A 201 -6.83 -1.63 16.98
N LEU A 202 -7.15 -0.83 15.95
CA LEU A 202 -6.56 0.49 15.75
C LEU A 202 -7.10 1.49 16.77
N ASN A 203 -6.25 2.41 17.26
CA ASN A 203 -6.59 3.37 18.31
C ASN A 203 -7.20 4.68 17.78
N GLY A 204 -6.90 5.05 16.53
CA GLY A 204 -7.41 6.27 15.89
C GLY A 204 -8.82 6.11 15.32
N ASP A 205 -9.32 7.16 14.68
CA ASP A 205 -10.60 7.10 13.95
C ASP A 205 -10.51 6.13 12.77
N VAL A 206 -11.47 5.20 12.69
CA VAL A 206 -11.51 4.20 11.63
C VAL A 206 -12.84 4.22 10.89
N LEU A 207 -12.77 4.46 9.57
CA LEU A 207 -13.86 4.15 8.65
C LEU A 207 -13.62 2.75 8.08
N LEU A 208 -14.56 1.82 8.27
CA LEU A 208 -14.56 0.55 7.55
C LEU A 208 -15.83 0.44 6.70
N GLU A 209 -15.64 0.29 5.39
CA GLU A 209 -16.73 0.12 4.44
C GLU A 209 -16.63 -1.23 3.72
N LYS A 210 -17.67 -2.07 3.91
CA LYS A 210 -17.81 -3.35 3.23
C LYS A 210 -18.47 -3.18 1.86
N TYR A 211 -17.82 -3.69 0.82
CA TYR A 211 -18.33 -3.77 -0.55
C TYR A 211 -18.96 -5.14 -0.79
N VAL A 212 -20.27 -5.21 -0.71
CA VAL A 212 -21.01 -6.48 -0.84
C VAL A 212 -20.90 -7.02 -2.26
N GLY A 213 -20.54 -8.32 -2.37
CA GLY A 213 -20.37 -9.01 -3.66
C GLY A 213 -19.07 -8.73 -4.40
N GLU A 214 -18.17 -7.90 -3.83
CA GLU A 214 -16.87 -7.63 -4.42
C GLU A 214 -15.79 -8.58 -3.87
N GLY A 215 -14.93 -9.07 -4.78
CA GLY A 215 -13.76 -9.88 -4.46
C GLY A 215 -12.51 -9.02 -4.19
N HIS A 216 -11.31 -9.65 -4.23
CA HIS A 216 -10.04 -8.95 -4.03
C HIS A 216 -9.80 -7.85 -5.09
N ARG A 217 -10.21 -8.09 -6.32
CA ARG A 217 -10.21 -7.11 -7.42
C ARG A 217 -11.61 -6.56 -7.56
N PHE A 218 -11.78 -5.28 -7.24
CA PHE A 218 -13.06 -4.61 -7.34
C PHE A 218 -13.52 -4.50 -8.80
N SER A 219 -14.83 -4.64 -9.00
CA SER A 219 -15.46 -4.31 -10.26
C SER A 219 -15.25 -2.84 -10.61
N ARG A 220 -15.46 -2.48 -11.87
CA ARG A 220 -15.34 -1.07 -12.31
C ARG A 220 -16.24 -0.14 -11.50
N THR A 221 -17.47 -0.55 -11.22
CA THR A 221 -18.41 0.24 -10.41
C THR A 221 -17.93 0.43 -8.98
N ALA A 222 -17.37 -0.62 -8.37
CA ALA A 222 -16.80 -0.53 -7.03
C ALA A 222 -15.54 0.32 -6.98
N GLU A 223 -14.69 0.29 -8.02
CA GLU A 223 -13.54 1.18 -8.14
C GLU A 223 -13.94 2.66 -8.30
N ASP A 224 -15.02 2.96 -9.04
CA ASP A 224 -15.58 4.31 -9.14
C ASP A 224 -16.06 4.81 -7.77
N ARG A 225 -16.80 3.96 -7.04
CA ARG A 225 -17.26 4.24 -5.68
C ARG A 225 -16.08 4.41 -4.71
N LEU A 226 -15.07 3.54 -4.79
CA LEU A 226 -13.86 3.63 -3.96
C LEU A 226 -13.17 4.98 -4.14
N ARG A 227 -12.99 5.45 -5.39
CA ARG A 227 -12.40 6.77 -5.67
C ARG A 227 -13.20 7.90 -5.03
N GLN A 228 -14.54 7.88 -5.16
CA GLN A 228 -15.40 8.86 -4.53
C GLN A 228 -15.24 8.84 -2.99
N ARG A 229 -15.36 7.66 -2.37
CA ARG A 229 -15.29 7.49 -0.92
C ARG A 229 -13.92 7.86 -0.36
N THR A 230 -12.84 7.63 -1.13
CA THR A 230 -11.48 8.06 -0.77
C THR A 230 -11.42 9.57 -0.55
N PHE A 231 -11.98 10.39 -1.46
CA PHE A 231 -11.93 11.84 -1.34
C PHE A 231 -12.95 12.41 -0.36
N GLU A 232 -14.10 11.77 -0.17
CA GLU A 232 -15.02 12.09 0.93
C GLU A 232 -14.34 11.89 2.30
N TRP A 233 -13.58 10.79 2.46
CA TRP A 233 -12.79 10.54 3.67
C TRP A 233 -11.69 11.58 3.85
N LEU A 234 -10.87 11.83 2.83
CA LEU A 234 -9.83 12.83 2.88
C LEU A 234 -10.36 14.22 3.27
N ALA A 235 -11.50 14.63 2.71
CA ALA A 235 -12.15 15.90 3.07
C ALA A 235 -12.66 15.94 4.51
N SER A 236 -12.88 14.80 5.16
CA SER A 236 -13.37 14.73 6.54
C SER A 236 -12.28 14.71 7.60
N VAL A 237 -11.04 14.32 7.25
CA VAL A 237 -9.93 14.11 8.21
C VAL A 237 -8.71 15.00 7.94
N VAL A 238 -8.64 15.64 6.76
CA VAL A 238 -7.54 16.52 6.36
C VAL A 238 -8.09 17.93 6.22
N GLU A 239 -7.83 18.79 7.22
CA GLU A 239 -8.25 20.21 7.23
C GLU A 239 -7.40 21.09 6.29
#